data_b6ce665630f2e8f3dd376dda2547c9c9
#
_entry.id   b6ce665630f2e8f3dd376dda2547c9c9
#
_cell.length_a   1.000
_cell.length_b   1.000
_cell.length_c   1.000
_cell.angle_alpha   90.00
_cell.angle_beta   90.00
_cell.angle_gamma   90.00
#
_symmetry.space_group_name_H-M   'P 1'
#
loop_
_entity.id
_entity.type
_entity.pdbx_description
1 polymer ?
#
loop_
_entity_poly.entity_id
_entity_poly.type
_entity_poly.pdbx_seq_one_letter_code
_entity_poly.pdbx_strand_id
1 'polypeptide(L)'
;MTMTSSESLSIAGVLIPASKLARQITELVMDTEPPLLFHHSSRVYYWSALAGRRRGLRFDPELLYAGAMFHDMGLTDQHSSADERFEVDGANAVRDFLPRHCATRYRNGLDCDRPAHYAGHPAAHAPGRGSSTSAR
;
A
#
# COMPACT_ATOMS: atom_id res chain seq x y z
N MET A 1 -37.38 2.61 0.21
CA MET A 1 -36.10 2.00 0.59
C MET A 1 -34.99 2.83 -0.01
N THR A 2 -34.42 3.69 0.77
CA THR A 2 -33.29 4.54 0.40
C THR A 2 -32.04 3.68 0.41
N MET A 3 -31.52 3.36 -0.78
CA MET A 3 -30.17 2.85 -0.92
C MET A 3 -29.23 3.98 -0.51
N THR A 4 -28.59 3.83 0.64
CA THR A 4 -27.47 4.68 1.03
C THR A 4 -26.34 4.39 0.05
N SER A 5 -26.17 5.30 -0.91
CA SER A 5 -24.95 5.37 -1.70
C SER A 5 -23.79 5.49 -0.73
N SER A 6 -22.91 4.49 -0.73
CA SER A 6 -21.61 4.57 -0.07
C SER A 6 -20.88 5.75 -0.71
N GLU A 7 -20.96 6.91 -0.09
CA GLU A 7 -20.17 8.06 -0.49
C GLU A 7 -18.71 7.69 -0.34
N SER A 8 -18.06 7.45 -1.47
CA SER A 8 -16.62 7.24 -1.51
C SER A 8 -15.95 8.50 -0.99
N LEU A 9 -15.38 8.45 0.20
CA LEU A 9 -14.71 9.59 0.81
C LEU A 9 -13.54 10.01 -0.09
N SER A 10 -13.68 11.16 -0.71
CA SER A 10 -12.66 11.75 -1.59
C SER A 10 -12.09 13.00 -0.94
N ILE A 11 -10.76 13.07 -0.83
CA ILE A 11 -10.05 14.26 -0.38
C ILE A 11 -9.12 14.72 -1.50
N ALA A 12 -9.33 15.94 -1.98
CA ALA A 12 -8.57 16.53 -3.08
C ALA A 12 -8.50 15.62 -4.34
N GLY A 13 -9.61 14.92 -4.65
CA GLY A 13 -9.67 13.99 -5.78
C GLY A 13 -8.96 12.65 -5.56
N VAL A 14 -8.46 12.38 -4.36
CA VAL A 14 -7.92 11.08 -3.96
C VAL A 14 -9.01 10.27 -3.28
N LEU A 15 -9.25 9.08 -3.80
CA LEU A 15 -10.21 8.12 -3.23
C LEU A 15 -9.46 7.04 -2.46
N ILE A 16 -10.04 6.61 -1.33
CA ILE A 16 -9.62 5.34 -0.72
C ILE A 16 -10.07 4.20 -1.62
N PRO A 17 -9.21 3.19 -1.91
CA PRO A 17 -9.62 2.05 -2.71
C PRO A 17 -10.85 1.35 -2.10
N ALA A 18 -11.83 1.00 -2.94
CA ALA A 18 -13.07 0.36 -2.50
C ALA A 18 -13.00 -1.17 -2.52
N SER A 19 -11.80 -1.74 -2.56
CA SER A 19 -11.60 -3.19 -2.60
C SER A 19 -11.91 -3.86 -1.26
N LYS A 20 -12.12 -5.17 -1.31
CA LYS A 20 -12.27 -5.98 -0.10
C LYS A 20 -11.04 -5.87 0.79
N LEU A 21 -9.84 -5.90 0.18
CA LEU A 21 -8.58 -5.76 0.90
C LEU A 21 -8.49 -4.42 1.63
N ALA A 22 -8.80 -3.31 0.96
CA ALA A 22 -8.76 -1.98 1.57
C ALA A 22 -9.73 -1.86 2.75
N ARG A 23 -10.93 -2.45 2.65
CA ARG A 23 -11.88 -2.50 3.78
C ARG A 23 -11.33 -3.29 4.96
N GLN A 24 -10.75 -4.47 4.71
CA GLN A 24 -10.15 -5.29 5.75
C GLN A 24 -8.95 -4.62 6.42
N ILE A 25 -8.13 -3.90 5.67
CA ILE A 25 -7.04 -3.06 6.20
C ILE A 25 -7.62 -1.97 7.11
N THR A 26 -8.64 -1.25 6.64
CA THR A 26 -9.27 -0.19 7.42
C THR A 26 -9.81 -0.72 8.75
N GLU A 27 -10.54 -1.82 8.72
CA GLU A 27 -11.10 -2.47 9.92
C GLU A 27 -10.00 -2.86 10.91
N LEU A 28 -8.97 -3.55 10.44
CA LEU A 28 -7.86 -3.97 11.31
C LEU A 28 -7.13 -2.79 11.94
N VAL A 29 -6.82 -1.76 11.15
CA VAL A 29 -6.08 -0.60 11.64
C VAL A 29 -6.93 0.21 12.61
N MET A 30 -8.23 0.39 12.34
CA MET A 30 -9.16 1.04 13.28
C MET A 30 -9.28 0.29 14.60
N ASP A 31 -9.24 -1.04 14.57
CA ASP A 31 -9.33 -1.86 15.79
C ASP A 31 -8.02 -1.88 16.60
N THR A 32 -6.90 -1.61 15.94
CA THR A 32 -5.56 -1.75 16.54
C THR A 32 -4.95 -0.42 16.93
N GLU A 33 -5.08 0.60 16.09
CA GLU A 33 -4.49 1.92 16.32
C GLU A 33 -5.43 2.84 17.11
N PRO A 34 -4.89 3.67 18.02
CA PRO A 34 -5.69 4.75 18.60
C PRO A 34 -6.13 5.73 17.50
N PRO A 35 -7.26 6.47 17.68
CA PRO A 35 -7.81 7.36 16.66
C PRO A 35 -6.81 8.37 16.08
N LEU A 36 -5.91 8.89 16.90
CA LEU A 36 -4.88 9.83 16.46
C LEU A 36 -3.95 9.20 15.43
N LEU A 37 -3.50 7.97 15.69
CA LEU A 37 -2.58 7.24 14.83
C LEU A 37 -3.28 6.82 13.53
N PHE A 38 -4.51 6.31 13.62
CA PHE A 38 -5.34 6.00 12.45
C PHE A 38 -5.51 7.21 11.51
N HIS A 39 -5.82 8.39 12.08
CA HIS A 39 -5.94 9.61 11.28
C HIS A 39 -4.60 10.06 10.69
N HIS A 40 -3.49 9.84 11.39
CA HIS A 40 -2.15 10.09 10.85
C HIS A 40 -1.88 9.20 9.65
N SER A 41 -2.06 7.89 9.78
CA SER A 41 -1.87 6.91 8.71
C SER A 41 -2.75 7.23 7.48
N SER A 42 -4.00 7.61 7.70
CA SER A 42 -4.91 8.05 6.64
C SER A 42 -4.38 9.29 5.90
N ARG A 43 -3.87 10.28 6.62
CA ARG A 43 -3.26 11.48 6.00
C ARG A 43 -2.01 11.13 5.19
N VAL A 44 -1.19 10.20 5.68
CA VAL A 44 -0.01 9.73 4.94
C VAL A 44 -0.42 9.15 3.58
N TYR A 45 -1.49 8.37 3.52
CA TYR A 45 -2.03 7.87 2.26
C TYR A 45 -2.38 8.99 1.29
N TYR A 46 -3.21 9.97 1.72
CA TYR A 46 -3.65 11.07 0.86
C TYR A 46 -2.47 11.91 0.35
N TRP A 47 -1.55 12.28 1.22
CA TRP A 47 -0.37 13.06 0.85
C TRP A 47 0.55 12.30 -0.11
N SER A 48 0.74 11.00 0.12
CA SER A 48 1.56 10.15 -0.75
C SER A 48 0.94 10.02 -2.14
N ALA A 49 -0.38 9.84 -2.23
CA ALA A 49 -1.09 9.77 -3.49
C ALA A 49 -1.02 11.09 -4.27
N LEU A 50 -1.21 12.23 -3.60
CA LEU A 50 -1.08 13.56 -4.19
C LEU A 50 0.35 13.83 -4.68
N ALA A 51 1.36 13.52 -3.86
CA ALA A 51 2.76 13.69 -4.22
C ALA A 51 3.14 12.78 -5.42
N GLY A 52 2.68 11.55 -5.42
CA GLY A 52 2.88 10.62 -6.52
C GLY A 52 2.29 11.14 -7.83
N ARG A 53 1.02 11.60 -7.81
CA ARG A 53 0.36 12.20 -8.98
C ARG A 53 1.09 13.44 -9.48
N ARG A 54 1.48 14.34 -8.58
CA ARG A 54 2.22 15.56 -8.94
C ARG A 54 3.55 15.27 -9.64
N ARG A 55 4.20 14.17 -9.25
CA ARG A 55 5.47 13.73 -9.86
C ARG A 55 5.29 12.85 -11.09
N GLY A 56 4.05 12.59 -11.51
CA GLY A 56 3.75 11.71 -12.62
C GLY A 56 4.11 10.23 -12.36
N LEU A 57 4.21 9.82 -11.09
CA LEU A 57 4.53 8.45 -10.73
C LEU A 57 3.32 7.55 -10.95
N ARG A 58 3.58 6.36 -11.48
CA ARG A 58 2.60 5.29 -11.52
C ARG A 58 2.72 4.48 -10.24
N PHE A 59 1.64 4.35 -9.51
CA PHE A 59 1.58 3.55 -8.29
C PHE A 59 0.24 2.81 -8.24
N ASP A 60 0.24 1.71 -7.51
CA ASP A 60 -0.97 0.98 -7.19
C ASP A 60 -1.60 1.61 -5.93
N PRO A 61 -2.83 2.15 -6.03
CA PRO A 61 -3.48 2.79 -4.89
C PRO A 61 -3.71 1.86 -3.72
N GLU A 62 -3.95 0.58 -3.97
CA GLU A 62 -4.22 -0.41 -2.93
C GLU A 62 -2.95 -0.75 -2.15
N LEU A 63 -1.82 -0.95 -2.84
CA LEU A 63 -0.53 -1.14 -2.19
C LEU A 63 -0.07 0.10 -1.44
N LEU A 64 -0.29 1.28 -2.01
CA LEU A 64 -0.01 2.54 -1.33
C LEU A 64 -0.85 2.68 -0.06
N TYR A 65 -2.14 2.33 -0.13
CA TYR A 65 -3.04 2.34 1.02
C TYR A 65 -2.57 1.37 2.10
N ALA A 66 -2.25 0.13 1.73
CA ALA A 66 -1.70 -0.86 2.66
C ALA A 66 -0.43 -0.35 3.34
N GLY A 67 0.54 0.14 2.58
CA GLY A 67 1.78 0.69 3.11
C GLY A 67 1.56 1.86 4.07
N ALA A 68 0.69 2.81 3.69
CA ALA A 68 0.37 3.97 4.51
C ALA A 68 -0.34 3.60 5.81
N MET A 69 -1.29 2.67 5.76
CA MET A 69 -2.06 2.27 6.94
C MET A 69 -1.25 1.42 7.92
N PHE A 70 -0.30 0.65 7.44
CA PHE A 70 0.50 -0.23 8.30
C PHE A 70 1.82 0.37 8.79
N HIS A 71 2.27 1.51 8.24
CA HIS A 71 3.64 2.00 8.52
C HIS A 71 3.92 2.27 10.01
N ASP A 72 2.91 2.69 10.76
CA ASP A 72 3.01 2.98 12.20
C ASP A 72 2.41 1.86 13.08
N MET A 73 1.98 0.75 12.48
CA MET A 73 1.38 -0.37 13.22
C MET A 73 2.34 -0.94 14.28
N GLY A 74 3.65 -0.87 14.04
CA GLY A 74 4.68 -1.26 14.99
C GLY A 74 4.75 -0.40 16.25
N LEU A 75 4.06 0.74 16.30
CA LEU A 75 3.91 1.56 17.51
C LEU A 75 2.79 1.05 18.44
N THR A 76 2.01 0.08 18.00
CA THR A 76 0.93 -0.51 18.80
C THR A 76 1.43 -1.67 19.64
N ASP A 77 0.83 -1.88 20.81
CA ASP A 77 1.23 -2.95 21.74
C ASP A 77 1.11 -4.36 21.11
N GLN A 78 0.19 -4.52 20.15
CA GLN A 78 -0.05 -5.80 19.49
C GLN A 78 1.01 -6.15 18.44
N HIS A 79 1.72 -5.17 17.90
CA HIS A 79 2.66 -5.35 16.80
C HIS A 79 4.08 -4.89 17.13
N SER A 80 4.28 -4.22 18.26
CA SER A 80 5.63 -3.84 18.70
C SER A 80 6.42 -5.05 19.17
N SER A 81 7.71 -5.08 18.85
CA SER A 81 8.67 -6.04 19.40
C SER A 81 9.74 -5.30 20.20
N ALA A 82 10.45 -6.06 21.08
CA ALA A 82 11.55 -5.51 21.85
C ALA A 82 12.85 -5.38 21.04
N ASP A 83 12.96 -6.12 19.97
CA ASP A 83 14.21 -6.35 19.24
C ASP A 83 14.30 -5.56 17.93
N GLU A 84 13.17 -5.11 17.38
CA GLU A 84 13.10 -4.43 16.10
C GLU A 84 12.62 -2.98 16.22
N ARG A 85 12.94 -2.17 15.23
CA ARG A 85 12.39 -0.83 15.12
C ARG A 85 10.92 -0.91 14.68
N PHE A 86 10.10 0.04 15.11
CA PHE A 86 8.67 0.05 14.82
C PHE A 86 8.35 0.02 13.30
N GLU A 87 9.21 0.58 12.46
CA GLU A 87 9.04 0.55 11.01
C GLU A 87 9.19 -0.88 10.46
N VAL A 88 10.07 -1.67 11.07
CA VAL A 88 10.26 -3.09 10.71
C VAL A 88 9.08 -3.91 11.21
N ASP A 89 8.60 -3.64 12.41
CA ASP A 89 7.40 -4.28 12.96
C ASP A 89 6.16 -3.97 12.10
N GLY A 90 5.98 -2.74 11.65
CA GLY A 90 4.92 -2.35 10.72
C GLY A 90 5.04 -3.07 9.37
N ALA A 91 6.24 -3.16 8.81
CA ALA A 91 6.49 -3.91 7.58
C ALA A 91 6.21 -5.42 7.74
N ASN A 92 6.55 -5.99 8.88
CA ASN A 92 6.24 -7.38 9.21
C ASN A 92 4.72 -7.59 9.34
N ALA A 93 4.00 -6.67 9.98
CA ALA A 93 2.55 -6.74 10.11
C ALA A 93 1.84 -6.79 8.74
N VAL A 94 2.21 -5.93 7.80
CA VAL A 94 1.63 -5.94 6.45
C VAL A 94 2.04 -7.20 5.67
N ARG A 95 3.28 -7.63 5.80
CA ARG A 95 3.78 -8.86 5.16
C ARG A 95 3.00 -10.10 5.62
N ASP A 96 2.63 -10.17 6.89
CA ASP A 96 1.88 -11.29 7.46
C ASP A 96 0.38 -11.18 7.15
N PHE A 97 -0.14 -9.96 7.00
CA PHE A 97 -1.54 -9.71 6.69
C PHE A 97 -1.88 -10.03 5.23
N LEU A 98 -1.10 -9.54 4.28
CA LEU A 98 -1.41 -9.64 2.84
C LEU A 98 -1.61 -11.08 2.34
N PRO A 99 -0.78 -12.08 2.69
CA PRO A 99 -0.99 -13.46 2.22
C PRO A 99 -2.27 -14.10 2.74
N ARG A 100 -2.75 -13.70 3.91
CA ARG A 100 -3.99 -14.23 4.51
C ARG A 100 -5.24 -13.70 3.82
N HIS A 101 -5.17 -12.49 3.26
CA HIS A 101 -6.29 -11.79 2.65
C HIS A 101 -6.23 -11.77 1.13
N CYS A 102 -5.05 -12.06 0.56
CA CYS A 102 -4.72 -12.05 -0.86
C CYS A 102 -3.96 -13.29 -1.32
N ALA A 103 -4.30 -14.47 -0.80
CA ALA A 103 -3.46 -15.67 -0.85
C ALA A 103 -2.97 -16.09 -2.24
N THR A 104 -3.69 -15.78 -3.32
CA THR A 104 -3.34 -16.27 -4.66
C THR A 104 -2.62 -15.23 -5.52
N ARG A 105 -2.91 -13.95 -5.33
CA ARG A 105 -2.42 -12.90 -6.21
C ARG A 105 -1.13 -12.21 -5.72
N TYR A 106 -0.97 -12.10 -4.41
CA TYR A 106 0.23 -11.50 -3.83
C TYR A 106 1.50 -12.30 -4.09
N ARG A 107 1.42 -13.64 -4.14
CA ARG A 107 2.56 -14.53 -4.49
C ARG A 107 3.12 -14.24 -5.88
N ASN A 108 2.32 -13.71 -6.78
CA ASN A 108 2.67 -13.42 -8.17
C ASN A 108 2.88 -11.91 -8.42
N GLY A 109 2.94 -11.08 -7.37
CA GLY A 109 3.05 -9.64 -7.50
C GLY A 109 1.80 -8.98 -8.08
N LEU A 110 0.66 -9.66 -8.03
CA LEU A 110 -0.61 -9.19 -8.58
C LEU A 110 -1.58 -8.81 -7.46
N ASP A 111 -2.34 -7.79 -7.73
CA ASP A 111 -3.36 -7.18 -6.90
C ASP A 111 -4.55 -8.12 -6.63
N CYS A 112 -5.06 -8.16 -5.41
CA CYS A 112 -6.11 -9.08 -4.98
C CYS A 112 -7.44 -8.90 -5.69
N ASP A 113 -7.75 -7.70 -6.16
CA ASP A 113 -9.05 -7.35 -6.75
C ASP A 113 -8.92 -6.79 -8.17
N ARG A 114 -7.74 -6.84 -8.76
CA ARG A 114 -7.50 -6.24 -10.07
C ARG A 114 -7.96 -7.16 -11.19
N PRO A 115 -8.75 -6.66 -12.16
CA PRO A 115 -9.14 -7.43 -13.33
C PRO A 115 -7.91 -7.87 -14.13
N ALA A 116 -7.94 -9.09 -14.67
CA ALA A 116 -6.81 -9.76 -15.34
C ALA A 116 -6.20 -9.01 -16.54
N HIS A 117 -6.85 -7.94 -17.01
CA HIS A 117 -6.37 -7.18 -18.19
C HIS A 117 -5.30 -6.11 -17.90
N TYR A 118 -4.85 -5.97 -16.65
CA TYR A 118 -3.77 -5.03 -16.31
C TYR A 118 -2.38 -5.69 -16.22
N ALA A 119 -2.25 -6.94 -16.62
CA ALA A 119 -0.95 -7.61 -16.75
C ALA A 119 -0.32 -7.20 -18.07
N GLY A 120 0.48 -6.14 -18.08
CA GLY A 120 1.21 -5.79 -19.28
C GLY A 120 1.88 -4.43 -19.28
N HIS A 121 3.05 -4.34 -18.63
CA HIS A 121 4.17 -3.63 -19.24
C HIS A 121 5.46 -4.32 -18.79
N PRO A 122 6.31 -4.75 -19.75
CA PRO A 122 7.62 -5.30 -19.43
C PRO A 122 8.49 -4.21 -18.79
N ALA A 123 9.24 -4.61 -17.78
CA ALA A 123 10.27 -3.78 -17.18
C ALA A 123 11.18 -3.21 -18.28
N ALA A 124 11.37 -1.90 -18.29
CA ALA A 124 12.31 -1.25 -19.18
C ALA A 124 13.71 -1.82 -18.90
N HIS A 125 14.31 -2.43 -19.89
CA HIS A 125 15.70 -2.87 -19.88
C HIS A 125 16.59 -1.66 -19.55
N ALA A 126 17.41 -1.77 -18.52
CA ALA A 126 18.50 -0.84 -18.28
C ALA A 126 19.49 -0.95 -19.47
N PRO A 127 19.99 0.17 -20.01
CA PRO A 127 21.00 0.12 -21.07
C PRO A 127 22.30 -0.48 -20.52
N GLY A 128 22.79 -1.52 -21.20
CA GLY A 128 24.05 -2.17 -20.89
C GLY A 128 25.20 -1.19 -20.88
N ARG A 129 26.04 -1.24 -19.87
CA ARG A 129 27.34 -0.54 -19.85
C ARG A 129 28.22 -1.17 -20.94
N GLY A 130 28.48 -0.40 -21.97
CA GLY A 130 29.48 -0.73 -22.96
C GLY A 130 30.86 -0.77 -22.33
N SER A 131 31.50 -1.91 -22.37
CA SER A 131 32.92 -2.08 -22.06
C SER A 131 33.74 -1.46 -23.20
N SER A 132 34.34 -0.31 -22.96
CA SER A 132 35.39 0.21 -23.85
C SER A 132 36.71 -0.44 -23.48
N THR A 133 37.10 -1.42 -24.28
CA THR A 133 38.45 -1.91 -24.35
C THR A 133 39.27 -0.87 -25.12
N SER A 134 40.19 -0.19 -24.46
CA SER A 134 41.24 0.59 -25.12
C SER A 134 42.50 -0.24 -25.17
N ALA A 135 42.90 -0.61 -26.35
CA ALA A 135 44.22 -1.11 -26.64
C ALA A 135 45.10 0.05 -27.14
N ARG A 136 46.33 0.10 -26.61
CA ARG A 136 47.54 0.88 -26.92
C ARG A 136 47.66 2.19 -26.18
#